data_34592edf8163067cd70bfbd293e83a13
#
_entry.id   34592edf8163067cd70bfbd293e83a13
#
_cell.length_a   1.000
_cell.length_b   1.000
_cell.length_c   1.000
_cell.angle_alpha   90.00
_cell.angle_beta   90.00
_cell.angle_gamma   90.00
#
_symmetry.space_group_name_H-M   'P 1'
#
loop_
_entity.id
_entity.type
_entity.pdbx_description
1 polymer ?
#
loop_
_entity_poly.entity_id
_entity_poly.type
_entity_poly.pdbx_seq_one_letter_code
_entity_poly.pdbx_strand_id
1 'polypeptide(L)'
;MTTGSGWYAYTYKCHLFGSTRAFQTNRNSPMRRLRLGGPAHRPRPWNDFHDEVVRWYDYWLKGIDTGVADDPPVKVWTMGANRWRTGTDWPLPETHWTKLYLDTWERLRWEPFAPGSNEGVVEPDAFAQMPLKLTRTVQCLRYLTPPLAEDVEVTGPLSLHFWAAIDQEDTNWIITIKDVGPDVSVQSAREGELERPDVPEREVTRGWLKASHRALDAQRSRPGQPWHPFTRSAQERIVPGLVYGYDVEIAPTSNLFQKNHRICVEIAAMDVPTGIGGDAAVEYIPYHICSSRTVMHKVYRDQQHPSHLLIPVIPKA
;
A
#
# COMPACT_ATOMS: atom_id res chain seq x y z
N MET A 1 1.52 -26.72 3.22
CA MET A 1 1.22 -25.53 4.04
C MET A 1 0.13 -24.71 3.35
N THR A 2 -0.91 -24.31 4.07
CA THR A 2 -1.87 -23.31 3.60
C THR A 2 -1.79 -22.07 4.49
N THR A 3 -1.87 -20.89 3.90
CA THR A 3 -1.82 -19.61 4.59
C THR A 3 -2.74 -18.60 3.91
N GLY A 4 -3.23 -17.62 4.65
CA GLY A 4 -4.14 -16.64 4.08
C GLY A 4 -4.50 -15.51 5.02
N SER A 5 -5.11 -14.46 4.43
CA SER A 5 -5.57 -13.28 5.15
C SER A 5 -6.63 -12.54 4.34
N GLY A 6 -7.46 -11.75 5.01
CA GLY A 6 -8.29 -10.73 4.35
C GLY A 6 -7.49 -9.46 4.03
N TRP A 7 -7.92 -8.71 3.00
CA TRP A 7 -7.26 -7.47 2.61
C TRP A 7 -7.27 -6.40 3.73
N TYR A 8 -8.32 -6.40 4.54
CA TYR A 8 -8.50 -5.47 5.66
C TYR A 8 -8.34 -6.14 7.03
N ALA A 9 -7.64 -7.30 7.06
CA ALA A 9 -7.34 -8.00 8.30
C ALA A 9 -6.40 -7.17 9.17
N TYR A 10 -6.91 -6.64 10.26
CA TYR A 10 -6.24 -5.74 11.18
C TYR A 10 -5.63 -4.47 10.54
N THR A 11 -5.59 -3.41 11.30
CA THR A 11 -5.18 -2.08 10.81
C THR A 11 -3.74 -2.05 10.30
N TYR A 12 -2.83 -2.81 10.92
CA TYR A 12 -1.40 -2.86 10.51
C TYR A 12 -1.06 -3.95 9.52
N LYS A 13 -2.05 -4.62 8.93
CA LYS A 13 -1.83 -5.59 7.85
C LYS A 13 -0.84 -6.74 8.19
N CYS A 14 -0.55 -6.99 9.50
CA CYS A 14 0.46 -7.97 9.90
C CYS A 14 0.17 -9.39 9.39
N HIS A 15 -1.10 -9.81 9.38
CA HIS A 15 -1.48 -11.13 8.84
C HIS A 15 -1.27 -11.21 7.33
N LEU A 16 -1.48 -10.12 6.62
CA LEU A 16 -1.29 -10.06 5.17
C LEU A 16 0.20 -10.18 4.82
N PHE A 17 1.06 -9.39 5.47
CA PHE A 17 2.52 -9.52 5.34
C PHE A 17 3.00 -10.93 5.74
N GLY A 18 2.55 -11.44 6.88
CA GLY A 18 2.94 -12.76 7.37
C GLY A 18 2.55 -13.88 6.42
N SER A 19 1.32 -13.87 5.90
CA SER A 19 0.81 -14.89 4.99
C SER A 19 1.58 -14.92 3.67
N THR A 20 1.81 -13.78 3.06
CA THR A 20 2.53 -13.68 1.78
C THR A 20 4.00 -14.05 1.93
N ARG A 21 4.66 -13.60 2.98
CA ARG A 21 6.05 -13.97 3.28
C ARG A 21 6.21 -15.44 3.61
N ALA A 22 5.30 -16.02 4.40
CA ALA A 22 5.31 -17.46 4.70
C ALA A 22 5.17 -18.30 3.42
N PHE A 23 4.29 -17.90 2.50
CA PHE A 23 4.16 -18.57 1.21
C PHE A 23 5.44 -18.46 0.37
N GLN A 24 6.05 -17.26 0.30
CA GLN A 24 7.25 -17.02 -0.50
C GLN A 24 8.49 -17.75 0.03
N THR A 25 8.63 -17.85 1.36
CA THR A 25 9.84 -18.40 2.00
C THR A 25 9.79 -19.89 2.21
N ASN A 26 8.61 -20.49 2.38
CA ASN A 26 8.47 -21.92 2.62
C ASN A 26 8.47 -22.76 1.33
N ARG A 27 9.53 -22.64 0.54
CA ARG A 27 9.65 -23.30 -0.76
C ARG A 27 9.87 -24.82 -0.69
N ASN A 28 10.28 -25.31 0.47
CA ASN A 28 10.50 -26.75 0.69
C ASN A 28 9.22 -27.53 1.04
N SER A 29 8.09 -26.85 1.21
CA SER A 29 6.81 -27.51 1.41
C SER A 29 6.34 -28.17 0.10
N PRO A 30 6.00 -29.47 0.10
CA PRO A 30 5.56 -30.17 -1.11
C PRO A 30 4.27 -29.57 -1.71
N MET A 31 3.49 -28.93 -0.87
CA MET A 31 2.27 -28.26 -1.29
C MET A 31 2.13 -26.93 -0.52
N ARG A 32 2.04 -25.83 -1.26
CA ARG A 32 1.84 -24.47 -0.71
C ARG A 32 0.55 -23.88 -1.25
N ARG A 33 -0.20 -23.21 -0.37
CA ARG A 33 -1.43 -22.52 -0.73
C ARG A 33 -1.45 -21.12 -0.13
N LEU A 34 -1.78 -20.13 -0.94
CA LEU A 34 -2.01 -18.76 -0.53
C LEU A 34 -3.45 -18.35 -0.88
N ARG A 35 -4.18 -17.91 0.11
CA ARG A 35 -5.58 -17.46 -0.03
C ARG A 35 -5.69 -16.05 0.51
N LEU A 36 -5.95 -15.05 -0.35
CA LEU A 36 -6.00 -13.64 0.04
C LEU A 36 -7.32 -13.00 -0.33
N GLY A 37 -7.86 -12.22 0.62
CA GLY A 37 -9.11 -11.51 0.47
C GLY A 37 -10.32 -12.42 0.51
N GLY A 38 -11.42 -11.94 0.00
CA GLY A 38 -12.70 -12.61 -0.08
C GLY A 38 -13.84 -11.62 -0.34
N PRO A 39 -15.00 -12.10 -0.75
CA PRO A 39 -16.20 -11.27 -0.85
C PRO A 39 -16.47 -10.55 0.47
N ALA A 40 -17.10 -9.38 0.39
CA ALA A 40 -17.50 -8.57 1.55
C ALA A 40 -16.35 -8.05 2.44
N HIS A 41 -15.09 -8.05 1.94
CA HIS A 41 -13.93 -7.43 2.62
C HIS A 41 -13.73 -7.86 4.09
N ARG A 42 -14.11 -9.07 4.44
CA ARG A 42 -14.04 -9.56 5.81
C ARG A 42 -12.59 -9.61 6.31
N PRO A 43 -12.32 -9.19 7.54
CA PRO A 43 -10.98 -9.28 8.11
C PRO A 43 -10.53 -10.72 8.35
N ARG A 44 -11.48 -11.65 8.49
CA ARG A 44 -11.23 -13.08 8.70
C ARG A 44 -12.07 -13.90 7.72
N PRO A 45 -11.53 -14.23 6.54
CA PRO A 45 -12.29 -14.93 5.49
C PRO A 45 -12.44 -16.45 5.76
N TRP A 46 -12.13 -16.94 6.95
CA TRP A 46 -12.14 -18.37 7.28
C TRP A 46 -13.49 -19.04 7.03
N ASN A 47 -14.57 -18.32 7.27
CA ASN A 47 -15.91 -18.85 7.00
C ASN A 47 -16.16 -19.06 5.50
N ASP A 48 -15.51 -18.24 4.65
CA ASP A 48 -15.63 -18.36 3.21
C ASP A 48 -14.72 -19.47 2.64
N PHE A 49 -13.75 -19.93 3.45
CA PHE A 49 -12.82 -21.00 3.12
C PHE A 49 -13.05 -22.29 3.92
N HIS A 50 -14.15 -22.39 4.65
CA HIS A 50 -14.39 -23.52 5.53
C HIS A 50 -14.29 -24.85 4.79
N ASP A 51 -14.92 -24.97 3.62
CA ASP A 51 -14.87 -26.20 2.81
C ASP A 51 -13.46 -26.49 2.29
N GLU A 52 -12.70 -25.47 1.89
CA GLU A 52 -11.31 -25.65 1.48
C GLU A 52 -10.44 -26.13 2.65
N VAL A 53 -10.68 -25.64 3.87
CA VAL A 53 -9.96 -26.06 5.08
C VAL A 53 -10.29 -27.52 5.42
N VAL A 54 -11.56 -27.93 5.35
CA VAL A 54 -11.99 -29.31 5.58
C VAL A 54 -11.36 -30.24 4.55
N ARG A 55 -11.43 -29.92 3.26
CA ARG A 55 -10.77 -30.70 2.18
C ARG A 55 -9.27 -30.83 2.41
N TRP A 56 -8.60 -29.77 2.87
CA TRP A 56 -7.18 -29.78 3.20
C TRP A 56 -6.86 -30.78 4.31
N TYR A 57 -7.60 -30.78 5.43
CA TYR A 57 -7.39 -31.69 6.54
C TYR A 57 -7.80 -33.11 6.20
N ASP A 58 -8.84 -33.35 5.45
CA ASP A 58 -9.25 -34.68 4.99
C ASP A 58 -8.17 -35.33 4.12
N TYR A 59 -7.54 -34.55 3.24
CA TYR A 59 -6.43 -35.00 2.43
C TYR A 59 -5.20 -35.39 3.29
N TRP A 60 -4.75 -34.49 4.17
CA TRP A 60 -3.50 -34.69 4.90
C TRP A 60 -3.63 -35.58 6.13
N LEU A 61 -4.75 -35.60 6.82
CA LEU A 61 -4.93 -36.34 8.06
C LEU A 61 -5.63 -37.69 7.87
N LYS A 62 -6.49 -37.80 6.86
CA LYS A 62 -7.27 -39.01 6.60
C LYS A 62 -6.83 -39.76 5.33
N GLY A 63 -5.98 -39.14 4.49
CA GLY A 63 -5.55 -39.75 3.23
C GLY A 63 -6.66 -39.79 2.16
N ILE A 64 -7.71 -39.00 2.31
CA ILE A 64 -8.83 -38.94 1.36
C ILE A 64 -8.40 -38.05 0.19
N ASP A 65 -8.54 -38.55 -1.05
CA ASP A 65 -8.38 -37.70 -2.22
C ASP A 65 -9.58 -36.75 -2.34
N THR A 66 -9.34 -35.50 -2.01
CA THR A 66 -10.33 -34.42 -2.04
C THR A 66 -10.17 -33.51 -3.25
N GLY A 67 -9.26 -33.83 -4.18
CA GLY A 67 -8.89 -32.97 -5.30
C GLY A 67 -8.12 -31.70 -4.89
N VAL A 68 -7.75 -31.56 -3.61
CA VAL A 68 -7.05 -30.35 -3.14
C VAL A 68 -5.65 -30.23 -3.76
N ALA A 69 -5.03 -31.34 -4.20
CA ALA A 69 -3.73 -31.33 -4.85
C ALA A 69 -3.73 -30.54 -6.16
N ASP A 70 -4.84 -30.53 -6.88
CA ASP A 70 -5.01 -29.90 -8.20
C ASP A 70 -5.42 -28.41 -8.10
N ASP A 71 -5.79 -27.95 -6.91
CA ASP A 71 -6.16 -26.55 -6.73
C ASP A 71 -4.96 -25.61 -7.00
N PRO A 72 -5.19 -24.42 -7.61
CA PRO A 72 -4.13 -23.45 -7.84
C PRO A 72 -3.41 -23.04 -6.53
N PRO A 73 -2.07 -22.92 -6.52
CA PRO A 73 -1.32 -22.53 -5.33
C PRO A 73 -1.73 -21.17 -4.77
N VAL A 74 -2.09 -20.23 -5.64
CA VAL A 74 -2.50 -18.87 -5.28
C VAL A 74 -3.94 -18.63 -5.71
N LYS A 75 -4.74 -18.10 -4.79
CA LYS A 75 -6.12 -17.66 -5.05
C LYS A 75 -6.35 -16.35 -4.30
N VAL A 76 -6.60 -15.29 -5.04
CA VAL A 76 -6.75 -13.94 -4.51
C VAL A 76 -8.05 -13.30 -5.00
N TRP A 77 -8.72 -12.56 -4.14
CA TRP A 77 -9.92 -11.81 -4.49
C TRP A 77 -9.52 -10.44 -5.02
N THR A 78 -9.80 -10.15 -6.29
CA THR A 78 -9.56 -8.85 -6.89
C THR A 78 -10.71 -7.91 -6.57
N MET A 79 -10.45 -6.94 -5.70
CA MET A 79 -11.37 -5.86 -5.36
C MET A 79 -11.64 -4.99 -6.59
N GLY A 80 -12.79 -4.36 -6.66
CA GLY A 80 -13.21 -3.60 -7.85
C GLY A 80 -13.74 -4.47 -8.98
N ALA A 81 -13.00 -5.51 -9.37
CA ALA A 81 -13.48 -6.54 -10.31
C ALA A 81 -14.42 -7.55 -9.63
N ASN A 82 -14.36 -7.67 -8.31
CA ASN A 82 -15.17 -8.58 -7.51
C ASN A 82 -15.15 -10.03 -7.99
N ARG A 83 -13.97 -10.54 -8.31
CA ARG A 83 -13.75 -11.91 -8.79
C ARG A 83 -12.51 -12.54 -8.20
N TRP A 84 -12.49 -13.87 -8.17
CA TRP A 84 -11.30 -14.62 -7.83
C TRP A 84 -10.33 -14.65 -9.01
N ARG A 85 -9.05 -14.43 -8.69
CA ARG A 85 -7.91 -14.69 -9.57
C ARG A 85 -7.09 -15.83 -9.00
N THR A 86 -6.59 -16.69 -9.85
CA THR A 86 -5.69 -17.79 -9.50
C THR A 86 -4.31 -17.58 -10.13
N GLY A 87 -3.30 -18.19 -9.55
CA GLY A 87 -1.94 -18.15 -10.05
C GLY A 87 -1.08 -19.28 -9.53
N THR A 88 0.09 -19.42 -10.12
CA THR A 88 1.05 -20.50 -9.79
C THR A 88 2.07 -20.09 -8.73
N ASP A 89 2.33 -18.80 -8.55
CA ASP A 89 3.25 -18.26 -7.52
C ASP A 89 2.82 -16.84 -7.09
N TRP A 90 3.49 -16.29 -6.08
CA TRP A 90 3.29 -14.93 -5.59
C TRP A 90 4.62 -14.19 -5.44
N PRO A 91 4.78 -12.96 -5.98
CA PRO A 91 3.82 -12.27 -6.86
C PRO A 91 3.46 -13.10 -8.08
N LEU A 92 2.34 -12.77 -8.75
CA LEU A 92 1.91 -13.50 -9.93
C LEU A 92 2.98 -13.44 -11.04
N PRO A 93 3.28 -14.54 -11.75
CA PRO A 93 4.35 -14.57 -12.76
C PRO A 93 4.17 -13.55 -13.89
N GLU A 94 2.93 -13.21 -14.22
CA GLU A 94 2.57 -12.24 -15.25
C GLU A 94 2.69 -10.77 -14.80
N THR A 95 3.18 -10.50 -13.60
CA THR A 95 3.30 -9.15 -13.04
C THR A 95 4.26 -8.28 -13.86
N HIS A 96 3.77 -7.13 -14.32
CA HIS A 96 4.58 -6.06 -14.90
C HIS A 96 4.83 -4.95 -13.87
N TRP A 97 6.08 -4.82 -13.45
CA TRP A 97 6.50 -3.80 -12.49
C TRP A 97 6.51 -2.42 -13.12
N THR A 98 5.60 -1.57 -12.71
CA THR A 98 5.38 -0.26 -13.29
C THR A 98 5.63 0.83 -12.28
N LYS A 99 6.34 1.91 -12.67
CA LYS A 99 6.59 3.07 -11.82
C LYS A 99 5.58 4.17 -12.12
N LEU A 100 5.05 4.77 -11.06
CA LEU A 100 4.30 6.01 -11.10
C LEU A 100 5.14 7.07 -10.39
N TYR A 101 5.61 8.06 -11.13
CA TYR A 101 6.49 9.11 -10.58
C TYR A 101 5.66 10.22 -9.93
N LEU A 102 6.09 10.66 -8.75
CA LEU A 102 5.54 11.85 -8.11
C LEU A 102 5.97 13.06 -8.95
N ASP A 103 5.02 13.96 -9.20
CA ASP A 103 5.23 15.16 -10.02
C ASP A 103 4.61 16.39 -9.33
N THR A 104 4.94 17.58 -9.80
CA THR A 104 4.37 18.85 -9.36
C THR A 104 2.83 18.86 -9.44
N TRP A 105 2.21 19.74 -8.67
CA TRP A 105 0.75 19.92 -8.67
C TRP A 105 -0.03 18.68 -8.27
N GLU A 106 0.49 17.94 -7.27
CA GLU A 106 -0.17 16.76 -6.72
C GLU A 106 -0.46 15.67 -7.77
N ARG A 107 0.42 15.52 -8.78
CA ARG A 107 0.24 14.55 -9.86
C ARG A 107 1.11 13.31 -9.71
N LEU A 108 0.59 12.18 -10.20
CA LEU A 108 1.35 11.00 -10.55
C LEU A 108 1.44 10.88 -12.07
N ARG A 109 2.62 10.57 -12.59
CA ARG A 109 2.86 10.36 -14.02
C ARG A 109 3.44 8.98 -14.30
N TRP A 110 3.10 8.43 -15.44
CA TRP A 110 3.59 7.12 -15.88
C TRP A 110 5.01 7.18 -16.44
N GLU A 111 5.37 8.27 -17.07
CA GLU A 111 6.66 8.45 -17.73
C GLU A 111 7.69 9.05 -16.75
N PRO A 112 8.94 8.63 -16.82
CA PRO A 112 10.02 9.27 -16.08
C PRO A 112 10.24 10.72 -16.55
N PHE A 113 10.94 11.51 -15.76
CA PHE A 113 11.40 12.83 -16.19
C PHE A 113 12.36 12.71 -17.36
N ALA A 114 12.23 13.61 -18.35
CA ALA A 114 13.13 13.65 -19.50
C ALA A 114 14.58 13.94 -19.05
N PRO A 115 15.59 13.23 -19.56
CA PRO A 115 16.98 13.48 -19.20
C PRO A 115 17.39 14.94 -19.48
N GLY A 116 17.99 15.60 -18.48
CA GLY A 116 18.42 16.99 -18.59
C GLY A 116 17.29 18.03 -18.54
N SER A 117 16.04 17.61 -18.34
CA SER A 117 14.93 18.54 -18.16
C SER A 117 14.97 19.17 -16.75
N ASN A 118 14.35 20.36 -16.67
CA ASN A 118 14.06 21.01 -15.37
C ASN A 118 12.65 20.66 -14.86
N GLU A 119 12.02 19.63 -15.41
CA GLU A 119 10.73 19.16 -14.94
C GLU A 119 10.82 18.74 -13.48
N GLY A 120 9.85 19.13 -12.68
CA GLY A 120 9.82 18.85 -11.26
C GLY A 120 10.80 19.65 -10.39
N VAL A 121 11.71 20.45 -11.00
CA VAL A 121 12.63 21.34 -10.26
C VAL A 121 11.88 22.57 -9.77
N VAL A 122 11.10 22.35 -8.73
CA VAL A 122 10.39 23.38 -7.97
C VAL A 122 10.73 23.09 -6.52
N GLU A 123 10.42 24.01 -5.63
CA GLU A 123 10.51 23.74 -4.18
C GLU A 123 9.85 22.40 -3.85
N PRO A 124 10.41 21.61 -2.90
CA PRO A 124 9.83 20.36 -2.48
C PRO A 124 8.42 20.57 -1.96
N ASP A 125 7.54 19.59 -2.17
CA ASP A 125 6.24 19.62 -1.53
C ASP A 125 6.42 19.44 -0.02
N ALA A 126 5.68 20.21 0.78
CA ALA A 126 5.90 20.23 2.21
C ALA A 126 4.59 20.20 3.01
N PHE A 127 4.63 19.55 4.16
CA PHE A 127 3.58 19.61 5.16
C PHE A 127 4.16 19.61 6.57
N ALA A 128 3.43 20.24 7.51
CA ALA A 128 3.78 20.24 8.92
C ALA A 128 2.80 19.37 9.71
N GLN A 129 3.28 18.31 10.34
CA GLN A 129 2.46 17.50 11.25
C GLN A 129 2.70 17.94 12.69
N MET A 130 1.68 18.48 13.31
CA MET A 130 1.68 18.78 14.75
C MET A 130 1.48 17.50 15.57
N PRO A 131 2.00 17.46 16.81
CA PRO A 131 1.81 16.31 17.68
C PRO A 131 0.33 16.11 18.06
N LEU A 132 -0.03 14.87 18.36
CA LEU A 132 -1.39 14.45 18.70
C LEU A 132 -2.01 15.26 19.86
N LYS A 133 -1.19 15.80 20.76
CA LYS A 133 -1.65 16.68 21.86
C LYS A 133 -2.25 17.99 21.36
N LEU A 134 -1.84 18.47 20.19
CA LEU A 134 -2.26 19.75 19.62
C LEU A 134 -3.32 19.60 18.53
N THR A 135 -3.34 18.47 17.84
CA THR A 135 -4.30 18.23 16.76
C THR A 135 -4.58 16.74 16.57
N ARG A 136 -5.81 16.42 16.13
CA ARG A 136 -6.17 15.10 15.59
C ARG A 136 -6.22 15.10 14.06
N THR A 137 -5.94 16.23 13.42
CA THR A 137 -5.94 16.33 11.97
C THR A 137 -4.64 15.79 11.43
N VAL A 138 -4.74 14.80 10.56
CA VAL A 138 -3.61 14.27 9.81
C VAL A 138 -3.33 15.18 8.63
N GLN A 139 -2.13 15.70 8.55
CA GLN A 139 -1.64 16.42 7.38
C GLN A 139 -0.97 15.44 6.45
N CYS A 140 -1.20 15.55 5.16
CA CYS A 140 -0.61 14.68 4.15
C CYS A 140 -0.38 15.41 2.84
N LEU A 141 0.58 14.90 2.06
CA LEU A 141 0.68 15.19 0.64
C LEU A 141 -0.12 14.14 -0.12
N ARG A 142 -0.77 14.56 -1.21
CA ARG A 142 -1.56 13.69 -2.08
C ARG A 142 -1.06 13.81 -3.50
N TYR A 143 -0.92 12.67 -4.18
CA TYR A 143 -0.54 12.62 -5.58
C TYR A 143 -1.51 11.70 -6.32
N LEU A 144 -2.09 12.19 -7.42
CA LEU A 144 -3.12 11.49 -8.18
C LEU A 144 -2.71 11.32 -9.64
N THR A 145 -3.02 10.18 -10.21
CA THR A 145 -2.97 10.04 -11.66
C THR A 145 -4.03 10.92 -12.31
N PRO A 146 -3.88 11.29 -13.59
CA PRO A 146 -5.04 11.66 -14.40
C PRO A 146 -6.11 10.57 -14.35
N PRO A 147 -7.37 10.84 -14.71
CA PRO A 147 -8.36 9.81 -14.87
C PRO A 147 -7.83 8.70 -15.77
N LEU A 148 -7.91 7.45 -15.31
CA LEU A 148 -7.42 6.30 -16.05
C LEU A 148 -8.17 6.15 -17.37
N ALA A 149 -7.44 6.01 -18.47
CA ALA A 149 -8.04 5.81 -19.80
C ALA A 149 -8.70 4.42 -19.94
N GLU A 150 -8.26 3.48 -19.12
CA GLU A 150 -8.72 2.10 -19.09
C GLU A 150 -8.60 1.50 -17.68
N ASP A 151 -9.21 0.33 -17.45
CA ASP A 151 -9.05 -0.39 -16.20
C ASP A 151 -7.60 -0.83 -15.98
N VAL A 152 -7.10 -0.66 -14.75
CA VAL A 152 -5.76 -1.07 -14.33
C VAL A 152 -5.86 -2.01 -13.14
N GLU A 153 -5.47 -3.28 -13.31
CA GLU A 153 -5.41 -4.24 -12.22
C GLU A 153 -4.02 -4.21 -11.57
N VAL A 154 -3.99 -3.96 -10.26
CA VAL A 154 -2.79 -3.97 -9.44
C VAL A 154 -2.90 -5.13 -8.46
N THR A 155 -2.09 -6.19 -8.66
CA THR A 155 -2.14 -7.41 -7.85
C THR A 155 -0.74 -7.84 -7.44
N GLY A 156 -0.39 -7.64 -6.18
CA GLY A 156 0.93 -7.98 -5.65
C GLY A 156 1.38 -7.04 -4.53
N PRO A 157 2.65 -7.14 -4.10
CA PRO A 157 3.28 -6.20 -3.19
C PRO A 157 3.61 -4.88 -3.89
N LEU A 158 3.61 -3.78 -3.14
CA LEU A 158 3.92 -2.44 -3.63
C LEU A 158 4.99 -1.80 -2.75
N SER A 159 5.68 -0.80 -3.29
CA SER A 159 6.57 0.06 -2.50
C SER A 159 6.59 1.49 -3.01
N LEU A 160 6.78 2.44 -2.09
CA LEU A 160 7.07 3.83 -2.44
C LEU A 160 8.55 4.11 -2.17
N HIS A 161 9.29 4.44 -3.22
CA HIS A 161 10.61 5.04 -3.11
C HIS A 161 10.49 6.55 -3.23
N PHE A 162 10.99 7.30 -2.23
CA PHE A 162 10.93 8.76 -2.28
C PHE A 162 12.07 9.41 -1.53
N TRP A 163 12.38 10.64 -1.90
CA TRP A 163 13.40 11.46 -1.29
C TRP A 163 12.76 12.51 -0.40
N ALA A 164 13.23 12.60 0.83
CA ALA A 164 12.65 13.55 1.77
C ALA A 164 13.67 14.08 2.78
N ALA A 165 13.39 15.28 3.29
CA ALA A 165 14.06 15.87 4.43
C ALA A 165 13.04 16.21 5.52
N ILE A 166 13.48 16.17 6.77
CA ILE A 166 12.68 16.61 7.93
C ILE A 166 13.51 17.55 8.79
N ASP A 167 12.85 18.40 9.58
CA ASP A 167 13.51 19.36 10.48
C ASP A 167 13.75 18.81 11.89
N GLN A 168 13.43 17.53 12.13
CA GLN A 168 13.63 16.83 13.41
C GLN A 168 14.49 15.57 13.21
N GLU A 169 14.86 14.93 14.33
CA GLU A 169 15.74 13.76 14.33
C GLU A 169 15.09 12.45 13.90
N ASP A 170 13.75 12.39 13.85
CA ASP A 170 13.00 11.21 13.40
C ASP A 170 11.54 11.55 13.08
N THR A 171 10.91 10.70 12.27
CA THR A 171 9.48 10.74 11.96
C THR A 171 8.98 9.36 11.56
N ASN A 172 7.67 9.22 11.40
CA ASN A 172 7.07 8.07 10.73
C ASN A 172 6.67 8.48 9.30
N TRP A 173 6.82 7.56 8.37
CA TRP A 173 6.27 7.66 7.03
C TRP A 173 5.10 6.68 6.91
N ILE A 174 3.93 7.19 6.60
CA ILE A 174 2.69 6.41 6.44
C ILE A 174 2.19 6.66 5.04
N ILE A 175 2.20 5.60 4.25
CA ILE A 175 1.82 5.66 2.84
C ILE A 175 0.47 4.98 2.68
N THR A 176 -0.49 5.70 2.13
CA THR A 176 -1.83 5.16 1.85
C THR A 176 -2.10 5.19 0.35
N ILE A 177 -2.52 4.06 -0.20
CA ILE A 177 -2.99 3.97 -1.58
C ILE A 177 -4.50 3.99 -1.57
N LYS A 178 -5.09 4.88 -2.36
CA LYS A 178 -6.54 5.00 -2.50
C LYS A 178 -6.98 4.83 -3.95
N ASP A 179 -8.16 4.32 -4.09
CA ASP A 179 -8.94 4.30 -5.32
C ASP A 179 -9.92 5.49 -5.25
N VAL A 180 -9.70 6.46 -6.10
CA VAL A 180 -10.52 7.68 -6.16
C VAL A 180 -11.44 7.56 -7.36
N GLY A 181 -12.74 7.58 -7.11
CA GLY A 181 -13.77 7.41 -8.14
C GLY A 181 -13.80 8.56 -9.14
N PRO A 182 -14.65 8.44 -10.17
CA PRO A 182 -14.78 9.49 -11.17
C PRO A 182 -15.31 10.78 -10.53
N ASP A 183 -14.87 11.90 -11.07
CA ASP A 183 -15.42 13.21 -10.70
C ASP A 183 -16.93 13.18 -10.98
N VAL A 184 -17.72 13.31 -9.93
CA VAL A 184 -19.16 13.46 -10.09
C VAL A 184 -19.38 14.89 -10.57
N SER A 185 -19.84 15.07 -11.81
CA SER A 185 -20.17 16.39 -12.29
C SER A 185 -21.34 16.92 -11.47
N VAL A 186 -21.08 17.94 -10.66
CA VAL A 186 -22.11 18.62 -9.89
C VAL A 186 -22.90 19.51 -10.84
N GLN A 187 -23.89 18.95 -11.53
CA GLN A 187 -24.81 19.74 -12.34
C GLN A 187 -25.74 20.64 -11.50
N SER A 188 -25.63 20.61 -10.18
CA SER A 188 -26.51 21.31 -9.25
C SER A 188 -25.82 22.32 -8.33
N ALA A 189 -24.53 22.60 -8.52
CA ALA A 189 -23.89 23.71 -7.77
C ALA A 189 -24.56 25.01 -8.17
N ARG A 190 -25.26 25.66 -7.24
CA ARG A 190 -25.74 27.01 -7.42
C ARG A 190 -24.54 27.93 -7.63
N GLU A 191 -24.65 28.89 -8.54
CA GLU A 191 -23.61 29.91 -8.75
C GLU A 191 -23.18 30.50 -7.40
N GLY A 192 -21.89 30.31 -7.03
CA GLY A 192 -21.31 30.86 -5.80
C GLY A 192 -21.03 29.85 -4.68
N GLU A 193 -21.48 28.61 -4.77
CA GLU A 193 -21.11 27.56 -3.81
C GLU A 193 -19.98 26.71 -4.40
N LEU A 194 -18.76 26.90 -3.90
CA LEU A 194 -17.61 26.01 -4.11
C LEU A 194 -17.78 24.76 -3.24
N GLU A 195 -18.82 23.97 -3.48
CA GLU A 195 -18.87 22.61 -2.98
C GLU A 195 -17.85 21.80 -3.77
N ARG A 196 -16.81 21.30 -3.08
CA ARG A 196 -15.96 20.25 -3.66
C ARG A 196 -16.86 19.07 -3.93
N PRO A 197 -16.90 18.53 -5.16
CA PRO A 197 -17.68 17.32 -5.41
C PRO A 197 -17.23 16.25 -4.45
N ASP A 198 -18.17 15.55 -3.84
CA ASP A 198 -17.90 14.43 -2.96
C ASP A 198 -17.45 13.26 -3.83
N VAL A 199 -16.15 13.23 -4.14
CA VAL A 199 -15.57 12.16 -4.97
C VAL A 199 -15.41 10.92 -4.11
N PRO A 200 -16.04 9.80 -4.45
CA PRO A 200 -15.90 8.58 -3.67
C PRO A 200 -14.45 8.14 -3.58
N GLU A 201 -13.92 8.05 -2.37
CA GLU A 201 -12.57 7.57 -2.11
C GLU A 201 -12.60 6.31 -1.26
N ARG A 202 -11.78 5.33 -1.64
CA ARG A 202 -11.62 4.10 -0.89
C ARG A 202 -10.15 3.80 -0.66
N GLU A 203 -9.77 3.58 0.61
CA GLU A 203 -8.46 3.03 0.93
C GLU A 203 -8.32 1.63 0.33
N VAL A 204 -7.25 1.41 -0.42
CA VAL A 204 -6.90 0.10 -0.98
C VAL A 204 -5.92 -0.61 -0.08
N THR A 205 -4.81 0.04 0.25
CA THR A 205 -3.77 -0.55 1.12
C THR A 205 -2.90 0.53 1.73
N ARG A 206 -2.00 0.12 2.65
CA ARG A 206 -1.17 1.01 3.45
C ARG A 206 0.20 0.41 3.74
N GLY A 207 1.21 1.26 3.96
CA GLY A 207 2.55 0.89 4.40
C GLY A 207 3.14 1.87 5.40
N TRP A 208 4.17 1.45 6.13
CA TRP A 208 4.77 2.23 7.21
C TRP A 208 6.29 2.07 7.25
N LEU A 209 6.98 3.14 7.56
CA LEU A 209 8.42 3.12 7.84
C LEU A 209 8.77 4.22 8.84
N LYS A 210 9.48 3.88 9.89
CA LYS A 210 10.12 4.87 10.72
C LYS A 210 11.38 5.38 10.03
N ALA A 211 11.57 6.71 9.92
CA ALA A 211 12.64 7.31 9.12
C ALA A 211 14.04 6.83 9.52
N SER A 212 14.28 6.67 10.82
CA SER A 212 15.56 6.13 11.34
C SER A 212 15.80 4.65 11.01
N HIS A 213 14.81 3.91 10.52
CA HIS A 213 14.91 2.51 10.09
C HIS A 213 14.98 2.33 8.57
N ARG A 214 15.48 3.37 7.85
CA ARG A 214 15.57 3.36 6.38
C ARG A 214 16.62 2.40 5.80
N ALA A 215 17.55 1.89 6.61
CA ALA A 215 18.57 0.95 6.13
C ALA A 215 17.95 -0.26 5.43
N LEU A 216 18.48 -0.61 4.26
CA LEU A 216 18.01 -1.72 3.44
C LEU A 216 19.00 -2.88 3.43
N ASP A 217 18.48 -4.10 3.45
CA ASP A 217 19.20 -5.30 3.06
C ASP A 217 18.93 -5.57 1.58
N ALA A 218 19.86 -5.20 0.71
CA ALA A 218 19.73 -5.34 -0.73
C ALA A 218 19.62 -6.81 -1.20
N GLN A 219 20.21 -7.76 -0.47
CA GLN A 219 20.17 -9.17 -0.82
C GLN A 219 18.79 -9.80 -0.57
N ARG A 220 18.08 -9.28 0.43
CA ARG A 220 16.74 -9.73 0.83
C ARG A 220 15.63 -8.94 0.16
N SER A 221 15.91 -7.73 -0.30
CA SER A 221 14.94 -6.89 -0.99
C SER A 221 14.54 -7.47 -2.35
N ARG A 222 13.29 -7.27 -2.71
CA ARG A 222 12.67 -7.68 -3.99
C ARG A 222 11.79 -6.57 -4.52
N PRO A 223 11.43 -6.55 -5.80
CA PRO A 223 10.50 -5.57 -6.34
C PRO A 223 9.22 -5.47 -5.50
N GLY A 224 8.84 -4.27 -5.09
CA GLY A 224 7.70 -4.01 -4.21
C GLY A 224 7.85 -4.47 -2.76
N GLN A 225 8.99 -5.04 -2.37
CA GLN A 225 9.26 -5.60 -1.04
C GLN A 225 10.66 -5.18 -0.56
N PRO A 226 10.90 -3.90 -0.27
CA PRO A 226 12.14 -3.48 0.37
C PRO A 226 12.25 -4.16 1.74
N TRP A 227 13.44 -4.68 2.02
CA TRP A 227 13.69 -5.38 3.28
C TRP A 227 14.47 -4.50 4.24
N HIS A 228 13.85 -4.15 5.36
CA HIS A 228 14.50 -3.43 6.45
C HIS A 228 14.84 -4.40 7.57
N PRO A 229 16.08 -4.40 8.10
CA PRO A 229 16.45 -5.28 9.21
C PRO A 229 15.70 -5.01 10.51
N PHE A 230 15.25 -3.78 10.75
CA PHE A 230 14.56 -3.34 11.97
C PHE A 230 15.29 -3.68 13.26
N THR A 231 16.61 -3.78 13.21
CA THR A 231 17.45 -3.98 14.40
C THR A 231 17.99 -2.66 14.92
N ARG A 232 18.34 -2.60 16.19
CA ARG A 232 18.97 -1.41 16.79
C ARG A 232 20.29 -1.06 16.10
N SER A 233 21.06 -2.04 15.68
CA SER A 233 22.34 -1.86 14.98
C SER A 233 22.20 -1.31 13.55
N ALA A 234 21.04 -1.51 12.92
CA ALA A 234 20.74 -1.01 11.58
C ALA A 234 20.02 0.36 11.61
N GLN A 235 19.78 0.92 12.78
CA GLN A 235 19.18 2.24 12.90
C GLN A 235 20.18 3.31 12.46
N GLU A 236 19.74 4.18 11.56
CA GLU A 236 20.52 5.26 10.99
C GLU A 236 19.98 6.62 11.44
N ARG A 237 20.87 7.42 12.02
CA ARG A 237 20.49 8.77 12.48
C ARG A 237 20.03 9.65 11.34
N ILE A 238 18.97 10.42 11.58
CA ILE A 238 18.54 11.51 10.72
C ILE A 238 19.24 12.79 11.16
N VAL A 239 19.84 13.49 10.21
CA VAL A 239 20.34 14.86 10.42
C VAL A 239 19.26 15.81 9.87
N PRO A 240 18.70 16.69 10.71
CA PRO A 240 17.69 17.64 10.28
C PRO A 240 18.11 18.44 9.05
N GLY A 241 17.22 18.53 8.06
CA GLY A 241 17.46 19.27 6.82
C GLY A 241 18.20 18.52 5.72
N LEU A 242 18.85 17.39 6.00
CA LEU A 242 19.45 16.56 4.96
C LEU A 242 18.41 15.70 4.25
N VAL A 243 18.59 15.55 2.94
CA VAL A 243 17.74 14.73 2.09
C VAL A 243 18.19 13.27 2.14
N TYR A 244 17.25 12.36 2.37
CA TYR A 244 17.48 10.91 2.37
C TYR A 244 16.49 10.21 1.45
N GLY A 245 16.92 9.08 0.87
CA GLY A 245 16.01 8.14 0.20
C GLY A 245 15.33 7.23 1.20
N TYR A 246 14.05 6.97 0.98
CA TYR A 246 13.22 6.07 1.78
C TYR A 246 12.53 5.08 0.86
N ASP A 247 12.52 3.81 1.24
CA ASP A 247 11.81 2.74 0.55
C ASP A 247 10.75 2.17 1.49
N VAL A 248 9.50 2.53 1.32
CA VAL A 248 8.42 2.07 2.19
C VAL A 248 7.73 0.87 1.57
N GLU A 249 7.81 -0.29 2.24
CA GLU A 249 6.99 -1.45 1.87
C GLU A 249 5.52 -1.16 2.15
N ILE A 250 4.68 -1.38 1.15
CA ILE A 250 3.25 -1.23 1.24
C ILE A 250 2.62 -2.63 1.23
N ALA A 251 1.66 -2.87 2.12
CA ALA A 251 1.02 -4.18 2.21
C ALA A 251 0.43 -4.58 0.85
N PRO A 252 0.61 -5.85 0.46
CA PRO A 252 0.15 -6.33 -0.83
C PRO A 252 -1.37 -6.16 -0.98
N THR A 253 -1.81 -6.02 -2.22
CA THR A 253 -3.22 -5.88 -2.56
C THR A 253 -3.58 -6.62 -3.84
N SER A 254 -4.87 -6.71 -4.13
CA SER A 254 -5.40 -7.01 -5.46
C SER A 254 -6.62 -6.12 -5.68
N ASN A 255 -6.46 -5.13 -6.53
CA ASN A 255 -7.48 -4.12 -6.84
C ASN A 255 -7.52 -3.81 -8.33
N LEU A 256 -8.71 -3.76 -8.89
CA LEU A 256 -8.97 -3.19 -10.21
C LEU A 256 -9.37 -1.72 -10.04
N PHE A 257 -8.49 -0.82 -10.45
CA PHE A 257 -8.83 0.58 -10.62
C PHE A 257 -9.57 0.73 -11.94
N GLN A 258 -10.81 1.16 -11.88
CA GLN A 258 -11.65 1.24 -13.07
C GLN A 258 -11.29 2.44 -13.94
N LYS A 259 -11.66 2.36 -15.21
CA LYS A 259 -11.60 3.51 -16.12
C LYS A 259 -12.27 4.74 -15.50
N ASN A 260 -11.71 5.91 -15.70
CA ASN A 260 -12.08 7.20 -15.12
C ASN A 260 -11.83 7.33 -13.60
N HIS A 261 -11.40 6.27 -12.91
CA HIS A 261 -10.86 6.38 -11.55
C HIS A 261 -9.43 6.93 -11.58
N ARG A 262 -8.89 7.25 -10.41
CA ARG A 262 -7.51 7.71 -10.22
C ARG A 262 -6.83 6.87 -9.16
N ILE A 263 -5.57 6.55 -9.37
CA ILE A 263 -4.70 6.00 -8.30
C ILE A 263 -4.21 7.18 -7.49
N CYS A 264 -4.42 7.15 -6.17
CA CYS A 264 -3.95 8.18 -5.26
C CYS A 264 -2.91 7.59 -4.29
N VAL A 265 -1.81 8.33 -4.09
CA VAL A 265 -0.81 8.10 -3.04
C VAL A 265 -0.90 9.23 -2.03
N GLU A 266 -1.06 8.89 -0.77
CA GLU A 266 -0.96 9.84 0.34
C GLU A 266 0.30 9.55 1.15
N ILE A 267 1.05 10.59 1.50
CA ILE A 267 2.23 10.54 2.36
C ILE A 267 1.92 11.36 3.61
N ALA A 268 1.85 10.69 4.75
CA ALA A 268 1.55 11.28 6.05
C ALA A 268 2.60 10.88 7.10
N ALA A 269 2.53 11.50 8.28
CA ALA A 269 3.43 11.22 9.40
C ALA A 269 2.68 10.82 10.69
N MET A 270 1.37 10.76 10.64
CA MET A 270 0.50 10.36 11.74
C MET A 270 -0.59 9.44 11.22
N ASP A 271 -0.96 8.42 12.02
CA ASP A 271 -2.07 7.53 11.67
C ASP A 271 -3.40 8.29 11.68
N VAL A 272 -4.26 7.95 10.72
CA VAL A 272 -5.66 8.41 10.75
C VAL A 272 -6.34 7.78 11.98
N PRO A 273 -7.06 8.57 12.78
CA PRO A 273 -7.86 8.05 13.87
C PRO A 273 -8.94 7.09 13.33
N THR A 274 -8.71 5.81 13.46
CA THR A 274 -9.70 4.78 13.09
C THR A 274 -10.06 3.99 14.34
N GLY A 275 -11.36 3.82 14.58
CA GLY A 275 -11.81 2.90 15.61
C GLY A 275 -11.40 1.45 15.27
N ILE A 276 -10.92 0.70 16.24
CA ILE A 276 -10.69 -0.74 16.07
C ILE A 276 -12.06 -1.43 16.05
N GLY A 277 -12.35 -2.16 14.99
CA GLY A 277 -13.51 -3.05 14.93
C GLY A 277 -14.85 -2.43 14.54
N GLY A 278 -14.88 -1.19 14.05
CA GLY A 278 -16.12 -0.54 13.56
C GLY A 278 -17.07 -0.06 14.64
N ASP A 279 -16.76 -0.25 15.91
CA ASP A 279 -17.50 0.34 17.02
C ASP A 279 -16.97 1.75 17.30
N ALA A 280 -17.85 2.74 17.20
CA ALA A 280 -17.54 4.16 17.43
C ALA A 280 -17.10 4.49 18.87
N ALA A 281 -17.02 3.50 19.73
CA ALA A 281 -16.74 3.64 21.15
C ALA A 281 -15.28 3.37 21.55
N VAL A 282 -14.43 2.91 20.62
CA VAL A 282 -13.03 2.65 20.96
C VAL A 282 -12.23 3.94 20.79
N GLU A 283 -11.62 4.40 21.89
CA GLU A 283 -10.72 5.55 21.84
C GLU A 283 -9.63 5.34 20.79
N TYR A 284 -9.27 6.42 20.08
CA TYR A 284 -8.16 6.44 19.14
C TYR A 284 -6.87 5.98 19.82
N ILE A 285 -6.36 4.85 19.38
CA ILE A 285 -5.04 4.37 19.78
C ILE A 285 -4.13 4.57 18.57
N PRO A 286 -3.14 5.49 18.65
CA PRO A 286 -2.15 5.60 17.59
C PRO A 286 -1.30 4.33 17.57
N TYR A 287 -1.28 3.63 16.44
CA TYR A 287 -0.44 2.44 16.28
C TYR A 287 1.04 2.80 16.17
N HIS A 288 1.34 4.03 15.78
CA HIS A 288 2.68 4.55 15.68
C HIS A 288 2.83 5.74 16.61
N ILE A 289 3.88 5.71 17.43
CA ILE A 289 4.18 6.83 18.33
C ILE A 289 4.54 8.04 17.47
N CYS A 290 3.65 9.02 17.47
CA CYS A 290 3.88 10.29 16.81
C CYS A 290 4.98 11.08 17.52
N SER A 291 5.63 11.98 16.78
CA SER A 291 6.54 12.95 17.39
C SER A 291 5.82 13.76 18.46
N SER A 292 6.52 14.08 19.55
CA SER A 292 6.07 15.03 20.56
C SER A 292 6.23 16.50 20.13
N ARG A 293 6.85 16.73 18.98
CA ARG A 293 7.13 18.05 18.39
C ARG A 293 6.42 18.15 17.04
N THR A 294 6.17 19.36 16.58
CA THR A 294 5.82 19.60 15.18
C THR A 294 7.00 19.24 14.30
N VAL A 295 6.75 18.48 13.24
CA VAL A 295 7.74 18.07 12.25
C VAL A 295 7.36 18.61 10.89
N MET A 296 8.28 19.36 10.27
CA MET A 296 8.18 19.78 8.88
C MET A 296 8.76 18.68 7.99
N HIS A 297 7.96 18.22 7.05
CA HIS A 297 8.32 17.21 6.06
C HIS A 297 8.41 17.85 4.69
N LYS A 298 9.49 17.55 3.95
CA LYS A 298 9.73 18.01 2.58
C LYS A 298 9.95 16.80 1.69
N VAL A 299 9.15 16.63 0.66
CA VAL A 299 9.24 15.53 -0.31
C VAL A 299 9.72 16.08 -1.64
N TYR A 300 10.81 15.52 -2.15
CA TYR A 300 11.45 15.89 -3.41
C TYR A 300 10.95 14.98 -4.53
N ARG A 301 10.77 15.54 -5.72
CA ARG A 301 10.18 14.85 -6.88
C ARG A 301 10.65 15.50 -8.18
N ASP A 302 11.94 15.43 -8.42
CA ASP A 302 12.60 15.97 -9.58
C ASP A 302 13.49 14.90 -10.24
N GLN A 303 14.21 15.25 -11.29
CA GLN A 303 15.09 14.32 -12.02
C GLN A 303 16.21 13.75 -11.12
N GLN A 304 16.73 14.53 -10.15
CA GLN A 304 17.77 14.07 -9.23
C GLN A 304 17.19 13.22 -8.11
N HIS A 305 15.91 13.43 -7.80
CA HIS A 305 15.15 12.76 -6.76
C HIS A 305 13.87 12.13 -7.35
N PRO A 306 14.01 11.10 -8.20
CA PRO A 306 12.89 10.53 -8.96
C PRO A 306 11.99 9.66 -8.05
N SER A 307 11.29 10.31 -7.14
CA SER A 307 10.35 9.66 -6.22
C SER A 307 9.23 8.97 -7.00
N HIS A 308 8.96 7.70 -6.67
CA HIS A 308 7.99 6.91 -7.43
C HIS A 308 7.35 5.79 -6.62
N LEU A 309 6.09 5.52 -6.91
CA LEU A 309 5.39 4.32 -6.47
C LEU A 309 5.68 3.18 -7.46
N LEU A 310 6.13 2.03 -6.98
CA LEU A 310 6.27 0.80 -7.76
C LEU A 310 5.03 -0.08 -7.55
N ILE A 311 4.31 -0.36 -8.63
CA ILE A 311 3.07 -1.16 -8.60
C ILE A 311 3.18 -2.42 -9.47
N PRO A 312 2.59 -3.54 -9.00
CA PRO A 312 2.49 -4.80 -9.76
C PRO A 312 1.26 -4.78 -10.66
N VAL A 313 1.41 -4.29 -11.88
CA VAL A 313 0.33 -4.26 -12.88
C VAL A 313 0.16 -5.64 -13.50
N ILE A 314 -1.07 -6.10 -13.60
CA ILE A 314 -1.42 -7.32 -14.31
C ILE A 314 -1.91 -6.94 -15.71
N PRO A 315 -1.25 -7.43 -16.77
CA PRO A 315 -1.69 -7.18 -18.14
C PRO A 315 -3.10 -7.68 -18.40
N LYS A 316 -3.81 -6.99 -19.27
CA LYS A 316 -5.09 -7.52 -19.80
C LYS A 316 -4.77 -8.77 -20.63
N ALA A 317 -5.56 -9.81 -20.39
CA ALA A 317 -5.51 -11.04 -21.20
C ALA A 317 -6.04 -10.79 -22.62
#